data_320942a75ea0322b27e5523bf10ae499
#
_entry.id   320942a75ea0322b27e5523bf10ae499
#
_cell.length_a   1.000
_cell.length_b   1.000
_cell.length_c   1.000
_cell.angle_alpha   90.00
_cell.angle_beta   90.00
_cell.angle_gamma   90.00
#
_symmetry.space_group_name_H-M   'P 1'
#
loop_
_entity.id
_entity.type
_entity.pdbx_description
1 polymer ?
#
loop_
_entity_poly.entity_id
_entity_poly.type
_entity_poly.pdbx_seq_one_letter_code
_entity_poly.pdbx_strand_id
1 'polypeptide(L)'
;MSMKNQILQQVTKHISPSNLQRSCASLAFVPKHRSAVEEDILKVQDFVTNADNLLVITGAGISTESGIPDYRSEDVGLYATSTKRPIQHKVFMESKKARQSYWARNFVGWPRWSGFLPNMNHLALARWERLGKVGCLITQNVDQLHYKAGSRNVIELHGTNSRVVCMSCCFSQPRIQFQRELERVNPSMIAKVLLTNDNFGFKPIYSLD
;
A
#
# COMPACT_ATOMS: atom_id res chain seq x y z
N MET A 1 -26.10 -15.12 -25.11
CA MET A 1 -25.86 -14.14 -24.03
C MET A 1 -24.49 -13.53 -24.29
N SER A 2 -24.42 -12.22 -24.56
CA SER A 2 -23.17 -11.56 -24.99
C SER A 2 -22.12 -11.65 -23.86
N MET A 3 -20.84 -11.85 -24.21
CA MET A 3 -19.69 -11.84 -23.28
C MET A 3 -19.69 -10.60 -22.36
N LYS A 4 -20.22 -9.46 -22.86
CA LYS A 4 -20.47 -8.23 -22.07
C LYS A 4 -21.41 -8.47 -20.86
N ASN A 5 -22.48 -9.25 -21.03
CA ASN A 5 -23.42 -9.54 -19.94
C ASN A 5 -22.86 -10.53 -18.91
N GLN A 6 -21.95 -11.41 -19.30
CA GLN A 6 -21.26 -12.31 -18.36
C GLN A 6 -20.25 -11.53 -17.50
N ILE A 7 -19.57 -10.54 -18.07
CA ILE A 7 -18.65 -9.65 -17.34
C ILE A 7 -19.42 -8.80 -16.32
N LEU A 8 -20.57 -8.22 -16.68
CA LEU A 8 -21.41 -7.45 -15.77
C LEU A 8 -21.93 -8.31 -14.60
N GLN A 9 -22.46 -9.51 -14.87
CA GLN A 9 -22.93 -10.42 -13.83
C GLN A 9 -21.80 -10.91 -12.92
N GLN A 10 -20.57 -11.06 -13.42
CA GLN A 10 -19.44 -11.46 -12.59
C GLN A 10 -18.89 -10.29 -11.75
N VAL A 11 -19.00 -9.04 -12.22
CA VAL A 11 -18.60 -7.86 -11.45
C VAL A 11 -19.53 -7.63 -10.26
N THR A 12 -20.83 -7.90 -10.42
CA THR A 12 -21.85 -7.68 -9.36
C THR A 12 -22.02 -8.85 -8.38
N LYS A 13 -21.68 -10.08 -8.77
CA LYS A 13 -21.99 -11.31 -8.00
C LYS A 13 -21.10 -11.58 -6.77
N HIS A 14 -20.02 -10.83 -6.53
CA HIS A 14 -19.08 -11.13 -5.44
C HIS A 14 -18.83 -10.00 -4.45
N ILE A 15 -19.76 -9.05 -4.33
CA ILE A 15 -19.82 -8.17 -3.16
C ILE A 15 -20.75 -8.86 -2.15
N SER A 16 -20.26 -9.91 -1.51
CA SER A 16 -20.97 -10.51 -0.39
C SER A 16 -20.71 -9.68 0.88
N PRO A 17 -21.77 -9.29 1.64
CA PRO A 17 -21.62 -8.54 2.89
C PRO A 17 -20.77 -9.23 3.96
N SER A 18 -20.61 -10.55 3.88
CA SER A 18 -19.84 -11.35 4.86
C SER A 18 -18.32 -11.11 4.84
N ASN A 19 -17.77 -10.52 3.77
CA ASN A 19 -16.37 -10.14 3.71
C ASN A 19 -16.07 -8.73 4.22
N LEU A 20 -17.10 -7.93 4.52
CA LEU A 20 -16.96 -6.58 5.08
C LEU A 20 -16.58 -6.54 6.57
N GLN A 21 -16.72 -7.63 7.30
CA GLN A 21 -16.56 -7.64 8.77
C GLN A 21 -15.09 -7.73 9.26
N ARG A 22 -14.08 -7.76 8.41
CA ARG A 22 -12.67 -7.93 8.85
C ARG A 22 -11.84 -6.66 8.98
N SER A 23 -12.40 -5.46 8.96
CA SER A 23 -11.56 -4.26 8.90
C SER A 23 -12.09 -3.00 9.56
N CYS A 24 -12.63 -3.05 10.79
CA CYS A 24 -12.89 -1.81 11.53
C CYS A 24 -11.63 -0.96 11.82
N ALA A 25 -10.44 -1.56 11.85
CA ALA A 25 -9.19 -0.85 12.07
C ALA A 25 -8.63 -0.15 10.81
N SER A 26 -9.09 -0.49 9.62
CA SER A 26 -8.58 0.05 8.36
C SER A 26 -9.18 1.39 7.96
N LEU A 27 -10.35 1.75 8.48
CA LEU A 27 -11.04 2.98 8.10
C LEU A 27 -10.51 4.24 8.78
N ALA A 28 -9.61 4.14 9.74
CA ALA A 28 -9.05 5.28 10.47
C ALA A 28 -8.32 6.31 9.58
N PHE A 29 -7.86 5.90 8.40
CA PHE A 29 -7.15 6.75 7.45
C PHE A 29 -7.97 7.09 6.21
N VAL A 30 -9.23 6.66 6.16
CA VAL A 30 -10.13 7.02 5.07
C VAL A 30 -10.67 8.42 5.32
N PRO A 31 -10.47 9.38 4.40
CA PRO A 31 -10.99 10.72 4.54
C PRO A 31 -12.51 10.72 4.59
N LYS A 32 -13.10 11.69 5.26
CA LYS A 32 -14.55 11.93 5.18
C LYS A 32 -14.95 12.15 3.72
N HIS A 33 -15.93 11.44 3.26
CA HIS A 33 -16.41 11.52 1.89
C HIS A 33 -17.93 11.38 1.80
N ARG A 34 -18.49 11.90 0.72
CA ARG A 34 -19.88 11.63 0.35
C ARG A 34 -19.96 10.20 -0.21
N SER A 35 -21.00 9.47 0.19
CA SER A 35 -21.28 8.17 -0.44
C SER A 35 -21.50 8.35 -1.95
N ALA A 36 -20.99 7.42 -2.74
CA ALA A 36 -21.27 7.38 -4.17
C ALA A 36 -22.77 7.20 -4.40
N VAL A 37 -23.34 7.97 -5.31
CA VAL A 37 -24.72 7.80 -5.76
C VAL A 37 -24.76 6.81 -6.93
N GLU A 38 -25.90 6.18 -7.13
CA GLU A 38 -26.07 5.15 -8.18
C GLU A 38 -25.69 5.67 -9.58
N GLU A 39 -26.01 6.93 -9.88
CA GLU A 39 -25.64 7.56 -11.15
C GLU A 39 -24.13 7.59 -11.38
N ASP A 40 -23.33 7.89 -10.36
CA ASP A 40 -21.87 7.91 -10.46
C ASP A 40 -21.33 6.49 -10.67
N ILE A 41 -21.92 5.50 -10.01
CA ILE A 41 -21.57 4.08 -10.16
C ILE A 41 -21.85 3.63 -11.59
N LEU A 42 -23.02 3.96 -12.13
CA LEU A 42 -23.39 3.62 -13.51
C LEU A 42 -22.46 4.26 -14.54
N LYS A 43 -22.07 5.53 -14.36
CA LYS A 43 -21.07 6.19 -15.22
C LYS A 43 -19.74 5.45 -15.25
N VAL A 44 -19.23 5.03 -14.08
CA VAL A 44 -17.98 4.27 -14.01
C VAL A 44 -18.13 2.89 -14.66
N GLN A 45 -19.25 2.22 -14.42
CA GLN A 45 -19.53 0.92 -15.04
C GLN A 45 -19.60 1.03 -16.58
N ASP A 46 -20.29 2.03 -17.10
CA ASP A 46 -20.37 2.28 -18.54
C ASP A 46 -18.98 2.58 -19.12
N PHE A 47 -18.23 3.47 -18.50
CA PHE A 47 -16.86 3.78 -18.91
C PHE A 47 -15.98 2.53 -18.99
N VAL A 48 -15.94 1.72 -17.93
CA VAL A 48 -15.13 0.49 -17.89
C VAL A 48 -15.63 -0.55 -18.90
N THR A 49 -16.95 -0.66 -19.08
CA THR A 49 -17.54 -1.64 -20.01
C THR A 49 -17.18 -1.32 -21.44
N ASN A 50 -17.19 -0.05 -21.81
CA ASN A 50 -16.94 0.39 -23.19
C ASN A 50 -15.45 0.57 -23.52
N ALA A 51 -14.58 0.62 -22.50
CA ALA A 51 -13.14 0.70 -22.73
C ALA A 51 -12.58 -0.65 -23.19
N ASP A 52 -11.71 -0.63 -24.20
CA ASP A 52 -11.03 -1.82 -24.72
C ASP A 52 -9.71 -2.08 -23.96
N ASN A 53 -9.01 -1.01 -23.56
CA ASN A 53 -7.72 -1.11 -22.88
C ASN A 53 -7.51 0.10 -21.96
N LEU A 54 -7.65 -0.10 -20.67
CA LEU A 54 -7.51 0.95 -19.66
C LEU A 54 -6.07 1.09 -19.20
N LEU A 55 -5.58 2.32 -19.17
CA LEU A 55 -4.43 2.73 -18.38
C LEU A 55 -4.95 3.23 -17.03
N VAL A 56 -4.47 2.61 -15.93
CA VAL A 56 -4.84 2.99 -14.57
C VAL A 56 -3.67 3.65 -13.87
N ILE A 57 -3.92 4.81 -13.27
CA ILE A 57 -2.91 5.51 -12.44
C ILE A 57 -3.42 5.56 -11.00
N THR A 58 -2.58 5.13 -10.04
CA THR A 58 -2.94 5.12 -8.61
C THR A 58 -1.93 5.87 -7.75
N GLY A 59 -2.40 6.38 -6.64
CA GLY A 59 -1.62 7.06 -5.61
C GLY A 59 -1.99 6.58 -4.21
N ALA A 60 -1.51 7.26 -3.17
CA ALA A 60 -1.65 6.83 -1.77
C ALA A 60 -3.11 6.67 -1.33
N GLY A 61 -4.05 7.41 -1.92
CA GLY A 61 -5.47 7.32 -1.59
C GLY A 61 -6.08 5.93 -1.79
N ILE A 62 -5.59 5.13 -2.76
CA ILE A 62 -6.11 3.77 -2.96
C ILE A 62 -5.78 2.83 -1.78
N SER A 63 -4.76 3.17 -0.98
CA SER A 63 -4.27 2.32 0.12
C SER A 63 -4.82 2.73 1.50
N THR A 64 -5.65 3.77 1.58
CA THR A 64 -6.19 4.27 2.86
C THR A 64 -7.07 3.23 3.56
N GLU A 65 -7.91 2.52 2.83
CA GLU A 65 -8.71 1.39 3.35
C GLU A 65 -7.87 0.17 3.75
N SER A 66 -6.60 0.11 3.32
CA SER A 66 -5.65 -0.91 3.76
C SER A 66 -4.94 -0.52 5.08
N GLY A 67 -5.23 0.66 5.64
CA GLY A 67 -4.64 1.16 6.87
C GLY A 67 -3.33 1.94 6.65
N ILE A 68 -3.06 2.40 5.43
CA ILE A 68 -1.91 3.25 5.09
C ILE A 68 -2.43 4.68 4.86
N PRO A 69 -2.04 5.68 5.68
CA PRO A 69 -2.47 7.06 5.45
C PRO A 69 -1.94 7.59 4.12
N ASP A 70 -2.74 8.38 3.45
CA ASP A 70 -2.24 9.21 2.36
C ASP A 70 -1.44 10.41 2.90
N TYR A 71 -0.98 11.29 2.01
CA TYR A 71 -0.12 12.40 2.41
C TYR A 71 -0.89 13.65 2.81
N ARG A 72 -2.00 13.96 2.16
CA ARG A 72 -2.59 15.30 2.14
C ARG A 72 -4.05 15.37 2.59
N SER A 73 -4.72 14.27 2.78
CA SER A 73 -6.11 14.27 3.23
C SER A 73 -6.25 15.03 4.54
N GLU A 74 -7.27 15.86 4.60
CA GLU A 74 -7.60 16.64 5.76
C GLU A 74 -7.87 15.72 6.96
N ASP A 75 -7.42 16.09 8.13
CA ASP A 75 -7.51 15.39 9.42
C ASP A 75 -6.73 14.06 9.52
N VAL A 76 -6.68 13.25 8.46
CA VAL A 76 -6.17 11.86 8.53
C VAL A 76 -4.89 11.62 7.73
N GLY A 77 -4.53 12.52 6.82
CA GLY A 77 -3.32 12.43 6.02
C GLY A 77 -2.05 12.58 6.83
N LEU A 78 -0.95 12.04 6.33
CA LEU A 78 0.35 12.05 7.02
C LEU A 78 0.82 13.48 7.37
N TYR A 79 0.54 14.45 6.51
CA TYR A 79 0.96 15.84 6.73
C TYR A 79 0.04 16.61 7.67
N ALA A 80 -1.18 16.15 7.89
CA ALA A 80 -2.08 16.68 8.91
C ALA A 80 -1.74 16.14 10.31
N THR A 81 -1.32 14.87 10.38
CA THR A 81 -1.08 14.17 11.64
C THR A 81 0.37 14.17 12.10
N SER A 82 1.32 14.59 11.25
CA SER A 82 2.75 14.57 11.56
C SER A 82 3.51 15.71 10.89
N THR A 83 4.43 16.32 11.64
CA THR A 83 5.41 17.29 11.12
C THR A 83 6.57 16.64 10.38
N LYS A 84 6.72 15.31 10.50
CA LYS A 84 7.81 14.56 9.85
C LYS A 84 7.61 14.53 8.35
N ARG A 85 8.69 14.72 7.61
CA ARG A 85 8.71 14.66 6.15
C ARG A 85 9.64 13.54 5.69
N PRO A 86 9.43 12.97 4.50
CA PRO A 86 10.37 12.02 3.91
C PRO A 86 11.78 12.60 3.82
N ILE A 87 12.79 11.78 4.11
CA ILE A 87 14.19 12.17 3.95
C ILE A 87 14.49 12.27 2.45
N GLN A 88 14.96 13.42 2.01
CA GLN A 88 15.38 13.62 0.62
C GLN A 88 16.64 12.80 0.32
N HIS A 89 16.77 12.31 -0.91
CA HIS A 89 17.91 11.51 -1.36
C HIS A 89 19.26 12.18 -1.09
N LYS A 90 19.38 13.48 -1.40
CA LYS A 90 20.59 14.26 -1.14
C LYS A 90 21.00 14.21 0.34
N VAL A 91 20.04 14.47 1.24
CA VAL A 91 20.28 14.44 2.70
C VAL A 91 20.65 13.03 3.17
N PHE A 92 20.04 11.99 2.60
CA PHE A 92 20.41 10.59 2.88
C PHE A 92 21.86 10.30 2.47
N MET A 93 22.27 10.74 1.30
CA MET A 93 23.64 10.49 0.81
C MET A 93 24.70 11.25 1.61
N GLU A 94 24.45 12.49 1.99
CA GLU A 94 25.44 13.37 2.64
C GLU A 94 25.53 13.15 4.15
N SER A 95 24.42 12.75 4.84
CA SER A 95 24.37 12.71 6.30
C SER A 95 24.31 11.29 6.86
N LYS A 96 25.35 10.88 7.59
CA LYS A 96 25.36 9.62 8.37
C LYS A 96 24.19 9.57 9.37
N LYS A 97 23.88 10.68 10.06
CA LYS A 97 22.78 10.77 11.01
C LYS A 97 21.41 10.58 10.34
N ALA A 98 21.24 11.15 9.13
CA ALA A 98 20.01 10.95 8.36
C ALA A 98 19.83 9.47 7.97
N ARG A 99 20.90 8.80 7.52
CA ARG A 99 20.86 7.34 7.22
C ARG A 99 20.53 6.50 8.45
N GLN A 100 21.13 6.80 9.60
CA GLN A 100 20.82 6.11 10.85
C GLN A 100 19.34 6.28 11.24
N SER A 101 18.82 7.50 11.19
CA SER A 101 17.41 7.79 11.49
C SER A 101 16.46 7.14 10.49
N TYR A 102 16.83 7.09 9.22
CA TYR A 102 16.07 6.41 8.16
C TYR A 102 15.97 4.91 8.45
N TRP A 103 17.10 4.25 8.68
CA TRP A 103 17.14 2.81 8.92
C TRP A 103 16.51 2.40 10.24
N ALA A 104 16.67 3.21 11.31
CA ALA A 104 16.00 2.97 12.58
C ALA A 104 14.46 2.97 12.43
N ARG A 105 13.90 3.95 11.72
CA ARG A 105 12.46 3.98 11.45
C ARG A 105 12.00 2.82 10.57
N ASN A 106 12.77 2.50 9.54
CA ASN A 106 12.44 1.38 8.66
C ASN A 106 12.57 0.02 9.36
N PHE A 107 13.50 -0.13 10.29
CA PHE A 107 13.64 -1.32 11.12
C PHE A 107 12.37 -1.57 11.94
N VAL A 108 11.95 -0.54 12.68
CA VAL A 108 10.76 -0.61 13.55
C VAL A 108 9.46 -0.74 12.75
N GLY A 109 9.35 -0.01 11.65
CA GLY A 109 8.11 0.05 10.85
C GLY A 109 7.89 -1.13 9.92
N TRP A 110 8.94 -1.86 9.56
CA TRP A 110 8.86 -2.92 8.54
C TRP A 110 7.86 -4.03 8.82
N PRO A 111 7.78 -4.59 10.03
CA PRO A 111 6.86 -5.67 10.32
C PRO A 111 5.40 -5.29 10.05
N ARG A 112 5.00 -4.10 10.49
CA ARG A 112 3.66 -3.57 10.20
C ARG A 112 3.48 -3.29 8.72
N TRP A 113 4.48 -2.62 8.09
CA TRP A 113 4.43 -2.27 6.68
C TRP A 113 4.27 -3.49 5.79
N SER A 114 5.06 -4.53 6.03
CA SER A 114 5.01 -5.77 5.27
C SER A 114 3.71 -6.56 5.47
N GLY A 115 3.02 -6.33 6.59
CA GLY A 115 1.75 -6.97 6.96
C GLY A 115 0.51 -6.36 6.33
N PHE A 116 0.57 -5.18 5.70
CA PHE A 116 -0.61 -4.60 5.05
C PHE A 116 -1.13 -5.49 3.92
N LEU A 117 -2.45 -5.57 3.85
CA LEU A 117 -3.17 -6.37 2.86
C LEU A 117 -3.86 -5.47 1.83
N PRO A 118 -4.02 -5.94 0.58
CA PRO A 118 -4.78 -5.21 -0.42
C PRO A 118 -6.25 -5.10 0.01
N ASN A 119 -6.85 -3.97 -0.29
CA ASN A 119 -8.28 -3.74 -0.12
C ASN A 119 -9.06 -4.04 -1.41
N MET A 120 -10.38 -3.82 -1.37
CA MET A 120 -11.28 -4.13 -2.49
C MET A 120 -10.93 -3.40 -3.77
N ASN A 121 -10.37 -2.17 -3.69
CA ASN A 121 -9.96 -1.41 -4.88
C ASN A 121 -8.80 -2.11 -5.60
N HIS A 122 -7.80 -2.58 -4.85
CA HIS A 122 -6.67 -3.34 -5.42
C HIS A 122 -7.15 -4.65 -6.07
N LEU A 123 -8.06 -5.38 -5.40
CA LEU A 123 -8.61 -6.64 -5.90
C LEU A 123 -9.46 -6.43 -7.16
N ALA A 124 -10.23 -5.34 -7.22
CA ALA A 124 -11.02 -4.99 -8.40
C ALA A 124 -10.12 -4.71 -9.62
N LEU A 125 -9.07 -3.91 -9.44
CA LEU A 125 -8.11 -3.61 -10.51
C LEU A 125 -7.38 -4.86 -11.01
N ALA A 126 -6.92 -5.72 -10.10
CA ALA A 126 -6.28 -6.99 -10.47
C ALA A 126 -7.25 -7.92 -11.22
N ARG A 127 -8.54 -7.88 -10.88
CA ARG A 127 -9.58 -8.62 -11.60
C ARG A 127 -9.79 -8.05 -13.01
N TRP A 128 -9.87 -6.73 -13.15
CA TRP A 128 -10.03 -6.09 -14.47
C TRP A 128 -8.82 -6.35 -15.38
N GLU A 129 -7.62 -6.39 -14.82
CA GLU A 129 -6.42 -6.80 -15.55
C GLU A 129 -6.54 -8.24 -16.08
N ARG A 130 -6.97 -9.19 -15.22
CA ARG A 130 -7.19 -10.60 -15.64
C ARG A 130 -8.27 -10.74 -16.71
N LEU A 131 -9.26 -9.84 -16.74
CA LEU A 131 -10.31 -9.80 -17.77
C LEU A 131 -9.88 -9.05 -19.04
N GLY A 132 -8.62 -8.61 -19.12
CA GLY A 132 -8.08 -7.88 -20.26
C GLY A 132 -8.59 -6.45 -20.40
N LYS A 133 -9.26 -5.88 -19.37
CA LYS A 133 -9.74 -4.50 -19.38
C LYS A 133 -8.65 -3.50 -18.99
N VAL A 134 -7.76 -3.86 -18.08
CA VAL A 134 -6.60 -3.04 -17.69
C VAL A 134 -5.36 -3.58 -18.37
N GLY A 135 -4.81 -2.81 -19.29
CA GLY A 135 -3.59 -3.15 -20.00
C GLY A 135 -2.31 -2.78 -19.26
N CYS A 136 -2.35 -1.71 -18.48
CA CYS A 136 -1.23 -1.27 -17.65
C CYS A 136 -1.72 -0.54 -16.41
N LEU A 137 -1.06 -0.79 -15.27
CA LEU A 137 -1.28 -0.08 -14.03
C LEU A 137 -0.01 0.67 -13.64
N ILE A 138 -0.11 1.97 -13.48
CA ILE A 138 0.98 2.83 -13.01
C ILE A 138 0.68 3.25 -11.58
N THR A 139 1.61 3.04 -10.66
CA THR A 139 1.41 3.44 -9.27
C THR A 139 2.52 4.34 -8.76
N GLN A 140 2.15 5.35 -7.97
CA GLN A 140 3.08 6.14 -7.17
C GLN A 140 3.42 5.45 -5.85
N ASN A 141 2.68 4.39 -5.49
CA ASN A 141 2.83 3.70 -4.22
C ASN A 141 4.01 2.73 -4.25
N VAL A 142 4.65 2.59 -3.09
CA VAL A 142 5.77 1.68 -2.86
C VAL A 142 5.38 0.47 -1.99
N ASP A 143 4.07 0.29 -1.70
CA ASP A 143 3.52 -0.61 -0.69
C ASP A 143 3.35 -2.06 -1.15
N GLN A 144 3.51 -2.34 -2.44
CA GLN A 144 3.35 -3.66 -3.06
C GLN A 144 1.90 -4.21 -3.05
N LEU A 145 0.89 -3.40 -2.71
CA LEU A 145 -0.48 -3.92 -2.56
C LEU A 145 -1.10 -4.36 -3.88
N HIS A 146 -0.75 -3.72 -5.00
CA HIS A 146 -1.19 -4.19 -6.32
C HIS A 146 -0.66 -5.58 -6.64
N TYR A 147 0.63 -5.84 -6.38
CA TYR A 147 1.20 -7.19 -6.57
C TYR A 147 0.59 -8.21 -5.62
N LYS A 148 0.37 -7.84 -4.36
CA LYS A 148 -0.32 -8.70 -3.38
C LYS A 148 -1.77 -9.01 -3.79
N ALA A 149 -2.43 -8.10 -4.50
CA ALA A 149 -3.76 -8.32 -5.07
C ALA A 149 -3.76 -9.24 -6.31
N GLY A 150 -2.57 -9.47 -6.90
CA GLY A 150 -2.40 -10.31 -8.07
C GLY A 150 -2.26 -9.58 -9.40
N SER A 151 -2.11 -8.23 -9.38
CA SER A 151 -1.72 -7.48 -10.58
C SER A 151 -0.30 -7.83 -11.03
N ARG A 152 -0.06 -7.88 -12.33
CA ARG A 152 1.21 -8.29 -12.94
C ARG A 152 1.86 -7.20 -13.77
N ASN A 153 1.08 -6.43 -14.52
CA ASN A 153 1.58 -5.36 -15.36
C ASN A 153 1.52 -4.02 -14.62
N VAL A 154 2.43 -3.86 -13.63
CA VAL A 154 2.49 -2.71 -12.73
C VAL A 154 3.80 -1.97 -12.92
N ILE A 155 3.72 -0.64 -13.13
CA ILE A 155 4.88 0.26 -13.17
C ILE A 155 4.92 1.08 -11.88
N GLU A 156 5.97 0.91 -11.10
CA GLU A 156 6.21 1.65 -9.84
C GLU A 156 7.02 2.92 -10.11
N LEU A 157 6.38 4.11 -10.12
CA LEU A 157 7.03 5.38 -10.45
C LEU A 157 8.06 5.85 -9.41
N HIS A 158 7.84 5.53 -8.14
CA HIS A 158 8.69 5.99 -7.03
C HIS A 158 9.55 4.88 -6.44
N GLY A 159 9.75 3.79 -7.19
CA GLY A 159 10.47 2.61 -6.71
C GLY A 159 9.63 1.72 -5.80
N THR A 160 10.30 0.93 -4.99
CA THR A 160 9.64 -0.13 -4.20
C THR A 160 10.23 -0.27 -2.82
N ASN A 161 9.40 -0.64 -1.85
CA ASN A 161 9.84 -1.02 -0.50
C ASN A 161 10.29 -2.49 -0.39
N SER A 162 10.08 -3.28 -1.43
CA SER A 162 10.37 -4.73 -1.38
C SER A 162 11.84 -5.07 -1.53
N ARG A 163 12.68 -4.11 -1.94
CA ARG A 163 14.10 -4.28 -2.20
C ARG A 163 14.96 -3.25 -1.48
N VAL A 164 16.18 -3.66 -1.15
CA VAL A 164 17.27 -2.77 -0.74
C VAL A 164 18.36 -2.86 -1.79
N VAL A 165 18.86 -1.71 -2.20
CA VAL A 165 19.94 -1.60 -3.19
C VAL A 165 21.16 -0.93 -2.57
N CYS A 166 22.35 -1.39 -2.94
CA CYS A 166 23.60 -0.71 -2.58
C CYS A 166 23.74 0.56 -3.42
N MET A 167 24.07 1.67 -2.78
CA MET A 167 24.26 2.95 -3.47
C MET A 167 25.61 3.07 -4.17
N SER A 168 26.53 2.09 -3.97
CA SER A 168 27.89 2.11 -4.53
C SER A 168 28.16 0.99 -5.51
N CYS A 169 27.30 -0.03 -5.58
CA CYS A 169 27.44 -1.16 -6.50
C CYS A 169 26.07 -1.70 -6.91
N CYS A 170 26.04 -2.64 -7.84
CA CYS A 170 24.77 -3.22 -8.34
C CYS A 170 24.12 -4.24 -7.38
N PHE A 171 24.64 -4.43 -6.17
CA PHE A 171 24.07 -5.37 -5.22
C PHE A 171 22.64 -4.97 -4.83
N SER A 172 21.75 -5.94 -4.85
CA SER A 172 20.35 -5.77 -4.46
C SER A 172 19.88 -7.02 -3.74
N GLN A 173 19.08 -6.85 -2.70
CA GLN A 173 18.47 -7.97 -1.97
C GLN A 173 17.01 -7.65 -1.56
N PRO A 174 16.19 -8.69 -1.34
CA PRO A 174 14.85 -8.53 -0.79
C PRO A 174 14.87 -7.81 0.57
N ARG A 175 13.96 -6.87 0.76
CA ARG A 175 13.87 -6.10 2.01
C ARG A 175 13.67 -7.00 3.24
N ILE A 176 12.94 -8.11 3.08
CA ILE A 176 12.72 -9.06 4.18
C ILE A 176 14.01 -9.76 4.62
N GLN A 177 14.90 -10.08 3.68
CA GLN A 177 16.20 -10.66 4.02
C GLN A 177 17.07 -9.64 4.76
N PHE A 178 17.09 -8.40 4.28
CA PHE A 178 17.80 -7.31 4.94
C PHE A 178 17.25 -7.04 6.34
N GLN A 179 15.93 -7.17 6.55
CA GLN A 179 15.35 -7.06 7.88
C GLN A 179 15.92 -8.10 8.85
N ARG A 180 15.99 -9.35 8.43
CA ARG A 180 16.58 -10.44 9.23
C ARG A 180 18.05 -10.19 9.57
N GLU A 181 18.81 -9.63 8.65
CA GLU A 181 20.20 -9.22 8.92
C GLU A 181 20.27 -8.10 9.95
N LEU A 182 19.43 -7.07 9.83
CA LEU A 182 19.34 -6.00 10.80
C LEU A 182 18.96 -6.52 12.19
N GLU A 183 18.04 -7.45 12.29
CA GLU A 183 17.62 -8.10 13.55
C GLU A 183 18.77 -8.89 14.16
N ARG A 184 19.49 -9.65 13.34
CA ARG A 184 20.64 -10.45 13.80
C ARG A 184 21.77 -9.59 14.38
N VAL A 185 22.06 -8.45 13.77
CA VAL A 185 23.16 -7.56 14.22
C VAL A 185 22.71 -6.55 15.30
N ASN A 186 21.41 -6.46 15.59
CA ASN A 186 20.84 -5.55 16.60
C ASN A 186 19.84 -6.26 17.53
N PRO A 187 20.21 -7.35 18.20
CA PRO A 187 19.25 -8.14 19.00
C PRO A 187 18.59 -7.34 20.14
N SER A 188 19.30 -6.39 20.72
CA SER A 188 18.76 -5.52 21.79
C SER A 188 17.73 -4.50 21.28
N MET A 189 17.69 -4.21 19.98
CA MET A 189 16.73 -3.27 19.41
C MET A 189 15.32 -3.87 19.35
N ILE A 190 15.19 -5.18 19.16
CA ILE A 190 13.88 -5.85 19.16
C ILE A 190 13.21 -5.67 20.51
N ALA A 191 13.94 -5.94 21.62
CA ALA A 191 13.42 -5.75 22.96
C ALA A 191 13.02 -4.29 23.24
N LYS A 192 13.83 -3.30 22.79
CA LYS A 192 13.49 -1.88 22.92
C LYS A 192 12.23 -1.50 22.13
N VAL A 193 12.07 -2.02 20.92
CA VAL A 193 10.89 -1.77 20.08
C VAL A 193 9.63 -2.31 20.74
N LEU A 194 9.70 -3.49 21.36
CA LEU A 194 8.58 -4.08 22.08
C LEU A 194 8.20 -3.29 23.35
N LEU A 195 9.18 -2.64 24.00
CA LEU A 195 8.97 -1.87 25.23
C LEU A 195 8.54 -0.40 24.98
N THR A 196 8.82 0.16 23.78
CA THR A 196 8.56 1.59 23.47
C THR A 196 7.31 1.82 22.60
N ASN A 197 6.43 0.85 22.55
CA ASN A 197 5.27 0.82 21.66
C ASN A 197 4.27 2.00 21.76
N ASP A 198 4.35 2.83 22.80
CA ASP A 198 3.35 3.88 23.03
C ASP A 198 3.66 5.20 22.30
N ASN A 199 4.89 5.41 21.79
CA ASN A 199 5.30 6.72 21.28
C ASN A 199 5.35 6.88 19.75
N PHE A 200 5.13 5.81 18.96
CA PHE A 200 5.20 5.89 17.49
C PHE A 200 3.85 5.83 16.78
N GLY A 201 2.76 5.72 17.52
CA GLY A 201 1.40 5.56 16.93
C GLY A 201 1.23 4.24 16.16
N PHE A 202 2.18 3.32 16.28
CA PHE A 202 2.19 2.05 15.59
C PHE A 202 2.15 0.92 16.62
N LYS A 203 0.99 0.32 16.83
CA LYS A 203 0.90 -0.94 17.58
C LYS A 203 1.55 -2.05 16.76
N PRO A 204 2.55 -2.79 17.29
CA PRO A 204 3.08 -3.96 16.58
C PRO A 204 2.02 -5.05 16.48
N ILE A 205 1.96 -5.67 15.32
CA ILE A 205 1.16 -6.88 15.11
C ILE A 205 2.08 -8.08 15.40
N TYR A 206 2.52 -8.23 16.63
CA TYR A 206 3.12 -9.48 17.09
C TYR A 206 2.36 -9.95 18.33
N SER A 207 1.49 -10.92 18.17
CA SER A 207 1.30 -11.95 19.17
C SER A 207 2.43 -12.95 18.95
N LEU A 208 3.32 -13.07 19.92
CA LEU A 208 4.17 -14.23 20.06
C LEU A 208 3.28 -15.31 20.70
N ASP A 209 2.68 -16.14 19.87
CA ASP A 209 2.18 -17.45 20.24
C ASP A 209 3.19 -18.48 19.74
#